data_da1fec1a36e80d6f347a9d0d4997aae9
#
_entry.id   da1fec1a36e80d6f347a9d0d4997aae9
#
_cell.length_a   1.000
_cell.length_b   1.000
_cell.length_c   1.000
_cell.angle_alpha   90.00
_cell.angle_beta   90.00
_cell.angle_gamma   90.00
#
_symmetry.space_group_name_H-M   'P 1'
#
loop_
_entity.id
_entity.type
_entity.pdbx_description
1 polymer ?
#
loop_
_entity_poly.entity_id
_entity_poly.type
_entity_poly.pdbx_seq_one_letter_code
_entity_poly.pdbx_strand_id
1 'polypeptide(L)'
;MRKNLHIYIFIAVLCTLISARAKAQTVGDPGEAQTVHSAMTADQEDFDSLGCDTLAFVPSTGDSDSVFSAEVLRHRIDKLLEHPMFETSQLGLMVYDLTADSTLYTRGHRQLLRPASTMKLITAIATIDKLGGSYQFRTSLYYTGKVDNGTLTGDVYCVGGFDPRFNADDLKAFVDGIKSMGVDTIRGRILADRTMKDSDTLGEGWCWDDDNPVLSPLLVSRKDLFLSRFLQELRESAIVVEASTGEAPLPNGAFIVCTRFHSIDQILMRMMKDSDNLYAESMFYQLAASSGERPAKAKHARREIARLIERVGLNPSSYKIADGSGLSLYNYVTPELEVALLRYAYRNADIYIHLYPSLPIAGEDGTLKRRMRGGFASGNVHAKTGTLTCITSLAGYCTAPNGHVLAFSIINQGVMHDSNGRSFQNRVCEAMCKP
;
A
#
# COMPACT_ATOMS: atom_id res chain seq x y z
N MET A 1 41.53 16.37 34.02
CA MET A 1 41.85 15.51 32.83
C MET A 1 42.12 14.04 33.15
N ARG A 2 41.81 13.49 34.33
CA ARG A 2 42.08 12.05 34.68
C ARG A 2 40.82 11.16 34.75
N LYS A 3 39.60 11.65 34.58
CA LYS A 3 38.38 10.87 34.68
C LYS A 3 37.83 10.32 33.36
N ASN A 4 38.32 10.79 32.20
CA ASN A 4 37.84 10.34 30.91
C ASN A 4 38.67 9.23 30.26
N LEU A 5 39.84 8.92 30.82
CA LEU A 5 40.73 7.89 30.27
C LEU A 5 40.27 6.45 30.58
N HIS A 6 39.54 6.24 31.67
CA HIS A 6 39.03 4.91 32.05
C HIS A 6 37.80 4.47 31.24
N ILE A 7 37.01 5.40 30.67
CA ILE A 7 35.84 5.06 29.83
C ILE A 7 36.28 4.59 28.46
N TYR A 8 37.32 5.17 27.88
CA TYR A 8 37.86 4.74 26.58
C TYR A 8 38.55 3.40 26.61
N ILE A 9 39.19 3.04 27.73
CA ILE A 9 39.80 1.70 27.89
C ILE A 9 38.76 0.62 28.04
N PHE A 10 37.61 0.90 28.68
CA PHE A 10 36.52 -0.07 28.83
C PHE A 10 35.77 -0.34 27.52
N ILE A 11 35.61 0.66 26.67
CA ILE A 11 34.98 0.51 25.34
C ILE A 11 35.91 -0.25 24.38
N ALA A 12 37.23 -0.01 24.44
CA ALA A 12 38.19 -0.71 23.59
C ALA A 12 38.30 -2.22 23.92
N VAL A 13 38.20 -2.60 25.20
CA VAL A 13 38.23 -4.00 25.65
C VAL A 13 36.92 -4.72 25.31
N LEU A 14 35.77 -4.03 25.31
CA LEU A 14 34.48 -4.63 24.93
C LEU A 14 34.43 -4.90 23.43
N CYS A 15 34.99 -4.03 22.60
CA CYS A 15 35.04 -4.23 21.14
C CYS A 15 35.97 -5.38 20.73
N THR A 16 37.06 -5.63 21.45
CA THR A 16 37.97 -6.75 21.16
C THR A 16 37.41 -8.11 21.56
N LEU A 17 36.54 -8.18 22.57
CA LEU A 17 35.88 -9.42 22.98
C LEU A 17 34.72 -9.83 22.05
N ILE A 18 34.07 -8.88 21.37
CA ILE A 18 33.04 -9.16 20.38
C ILE A 18 33.66 -9.65 19.07
N SER A 19 34.82 -9.12 18.67
CA SER A 19 35.53 -9.57 17.44
C SER A 19 36.16 -10.96 17.56
N ALA A 20 36.47 -11.45 18.75
CA ALA A 20 37.04 -12.79 18.98
C ALA A 20 35.97 -13.91 18.93
N ARG A 21 34.70 -13.60 19.10
CA ARG A 21 33.61 -14.59 19.02
C ARG A 21 33.08 -14.82 17.59
N ALA A 22 33.42 -13.96 16.65
CA ALA A 22 33.01 -14.06 15.24
C ALA A 22 33.95 -14.86 14.33
N LYS A 23 35.08 -15.36 14.83
CA LYS A 23 36.06 -16.11 14.03
C LYS A 23 36.14 -17.64 14.25
N ALA A 24 35.20 -18.21 14.99
CA ALA A 24 35.21 -19.64 15.33
C ALA A 24 34.09 -20.48 14.70
N GLN A 25 33.39 -19.99 13.67
CA GLN A 25 32.40 -20.80 12.94
C GLN A 25 32.44 -20.50 11.44
N THR A 26 33.44 -21.00 10.73
CA THR A 26 33.38 -21.21 9.28
C THR A 26 34.20 -22.42 8.91
N VAL A 27 33.60 -23.59 8.93
CA VAL A 27 33.88 -24.72 8.02
C VAL A 27 32.62 -25.60 8.06
N GLY A 28 31.95 -25.77 6.90
CA GLY A 28 30.81 -26.68 6.71
C GLY A 28 30.04 -26.34 5.44
N ASP A 29 30.24 -27.12 4.47
CA ASP A 29 29.76 -27.42 3.12
C ASP A 29 28.43 -26.82 2.61
N PRO A 30 28.30 -26.49 1.30
CA PRO A 30 27.14 -25.86 0.71
C PRO A 30 26.11 -26.89 0.23
N GLY A 31 24.99 -26.99 0.90
CA GLY A 31 23.86 -27.82 0.48
C GLY A 31 22.54 -27.33 1.14
N GLU A 32 21.59 -27.00 0.26
CA GLU A 32 20.19 -26.82 0.57
C GLU A 32 19.75 -25.51 1.26
N ALA A 33 19.38 -24.55 0.43
CA ALA A 33 18.44 -23.50 0.77
C ALA A 33 17.05 -24.13 1.04
N GLN A 34 16.79 -24.56 2.26
CA GLN A 34 15.45 -24.85 2.72
C GLN A 34 14.79 -23.54 3.16
N THR A 35 13.84 -23.13 2.35
CA THR A 35 12.81 -22.14 2.63
C THR A 35 12.23 -22.36 4.04
N VAL A 36 12.42 -21.40 4.94
CA VAL A 36 11.71 -21.34 6.22
C VAL A 36 10.25 -20.96 5.93
N HIS A 37 9.48 -21.93 5.47
CA HIS A 37 8.03 -21.92 5.41
C HIS A 37 7.51 -23.02 6.35
N SER A 38 7.61 -22.78 7.64
CA SER A 38 6.93 -23.66 8.61
C SER A 38 6.94 -23.01 9.99
N ALA A 39 5.94 -22.21 10.26
CA ALA A 39 5.39 -21.93 11.58
C ALA A 39 4.11 -21.07 11.46
N MET A 40 3.10 -21.51 10.73
CA MET A 40 1.78 -20.86 10.68
C MET A 40 0.63 -21.88 10.66
N THR A 41 0.64 -22.83 11.57
CA THR A 41 -0.48 -23.79 11.69
C THR A 41 -0.79 -24.20 13.14
N ALA A 42 -0.66 -23.29 14.12
CA ALA A 42 -0.97 -23.66 15.49
C ALA A 42 -1.97 -22.77 16.24
N ASP A 43 -2.40 -21.60 15.72
CA ASP A 43 -3.17 -20.66 16.56
C ASP A 43 -4.56 -20.30 16.00
N GLN A 44 -5.21 -21.19 15.27
CA GLN A 44 -6.59 -20.97 14.80
C GLN A 44 -7.64 -21.44 15.81
N GLU A 45 -7.23 -22.09 16.90
CA GLU A 45 -8.13 -22.77 17.82
C GLU A 45 -8.74 -21.89 18.93
N ASP A 46 -8.09 -20.80 19.35
CA ASP A 46 -8.54 -20.03 20.51
C ASP A 46 -9.79 -19.16 20.29
N PHE A 47 -10.03 -18.68 19.07
CA PHE A 47 -11.25 -17.93 18.78
C PHE A 47 -12.40 -18.83 18.31
N ASP A 48 -12.08 -19.99 17.75
CA ASP A 48 -13.08 -20.97 17.30
C ASP A 48 -13.59 -21.87 18.45
N SER A 49 -12.86 -21.93 19.58
CA SER A 49 -13.26 -22.69 20.76
C SER A 49 -14.38 -22.05 21.62
N LEU A 50 -14.71 -20.78 21.35
CA LEU A 50 -16.01 -20.27 21.79
C LEU A 50 -17.07 -20.93 20.91
N GLY A 51 -17.51 -22.11 21.33
CA GLY A 51 -18.38 -23.01 20.61
C GLY A 51 -19.42 -22.28 19.78
N CYS A 52 -19.55 -22.70 18.55
CA CYS A 52 -20.79 -22.61 17.82
C CYS A 52 -21.85 -23.41 18.57
N ASP A 53 -22.09 -23.07 19.84
CA ASP A 53 -23.32 -23.38 20.47
C ASP A 53 -24.36 -22.58 19.69
N THR A 54 -25.08 -23.30 18.87
CA THR A 54 -26.42 -23.00 18.45
C THR A 54 -27.27 -22.77 19.72
N LEU A 55 -27.00 -21.66 20.43
CA LEU A 55 -28.03 -21.05 21.22
C LEU A 55 -29.04 -20.56 20.21
N ALA A 56 -29.97 -21.43 19.90
CA ALA A 56 -31.20 -21.07 19.27
C ALA A 56 -31.69 -19.79 19.98
N PHE A 57 -31.57 -18.66 19.29
CA PHE A 57 -32.38 -17.50 19.60
C PHE A 57 -33.83 -18.01 19.54
N VAL A 58 -34.44 -18.23 20.71
CA VAL A 58 -35.87 -18.44 20.81
C VAL A 58 -36.48 -17.02 20.63
N PRO A 59 -37.04 -16.68 19.48
CA PRO A 59 -37.79 -15.46 19.37
C PRO A 59 -38.97 -15.60 20.31
N SER A 60 -39.21 -14.61 21.15
CA SER A 60 -40.52 -14.44 21.76
C SER A 60 -41.55 -14.51 20.65
N THR A 61 -42.46 -15.48 20.77
CA THR A 61 -43.55 -15.85 19.85
C THR A 61 -44.22 -14.62 19.26
N GLY A 62 -44.00 -14.36 17.97
CA GLY A 62 -44.67 -13.31 17.20
C GLY A 62 -43.85 -12.94 15.96
N ASP A 63 -44.19 -13.53 14.82
CA ASP A 63 -43.79 -13.28 13.47
C ASP A 63 -42.41 -13.74 12.99
N SER A 64 -42.49 -14.75 12.15
CA SER A 64 -41.48 -15.32 11.30
C SER A 64 -41.09 -14.34 10.18
N ASP A 65 -40.03 -13.62 10.39
CA ASP A 65 -39.03 -13.17 9.40
C ASP A 65 -38.01 -12.41 10.19
N SER A 66 -36.84 -12.98 10.44
CA SER A 66 -35.72 -12.29 11.11
C SER A 66 -35.15 -11.25 10.14
N VAL A 67 -35.85 -10.13 10.05
CA VAL A 67 -35.44 -8.98 9.23
C VAL A 67 -34.14 -8.43 9.80
N PHE A 68 -33.08 -8.39 9.02
CA PHE A 68 -31.84 -7.70 9.37
C PHE A 68 -32.19 -6.30 9.90
N SER A 69 -31.81 -6.03 11.15
CA SER A 69 -32.01 -4.74 11.79
C SER A 69 -30.72 -4.25 12.45
N ALA A 70 -30.64 -2.94 12.67
CA ALA A 70 -29.51 -2.35 13.39
C ALA A 70 -29.38 -2.90 14.81
N GLU A 71 -30.47 -3.29 15.44
CA GLU A 71 -30.48 -3.87 16.80
C GLU A 71 -29.91 -5.29 16.81
N VAL A 72 -30.32 -6.12 15.85
CA VAL A 72 -29.76 -7.47 15.67
C VAL A 72 -28.27 -7.41 15.40
N LEU A 73 -27.83 -6.52 14.52
CA LEU A 73 -26.41 -6.32 14.24
C LEU A 73 -25.65 -5.88 15.50
N ARG A 74 -26.17 -4.91 16.25
CA ARG A 74 -25.55 -4.45 17.50
C ARG A 74 -25.36 -5.60 18.48
N HIS A 75 -26.42 -6.36 18.73
CA HIS A 75 -26.37 -7.50 19.64
C HIS A 75 -25.32 -8.54 19.20
N ARG A 76 -25.28 -8.87 17.90
CA ARG A 76 -24.26 -9.80 17.35
C ARG A 76 -22.85 -9.29 17.57
N ILE A 77 -22.57 -8.00 17.32
CA ILE A 77 -21.23 -7.42 17.49
C ILE A 77 -20.89 -7.32 18.99
N ASP A 78 -21.82 -6.89 19.86
CA ASP A 78 -21.59 -6.77 21.30
C ASP A 78 -21.21 -8.11 21.91
N LYS A 79 -21.85 -9.22 21.48
CA LYS A 79 -21.48 -10.57 21.90
C LYS A 79 -20.03 -10.93 21.50
N LEU A 80 -19.54 -10.47 20.35
CA LEU A 80 -18.15 -10.72 19.95
C LEU A 80 -17.14 -9.94 20.81
N LEU A 81 -17.56 -8.84 21.45
CA LEU A 81 -16.72 -8.00 22.32
C LEU A 81 -16.55 -8.61 23.73
N GLU A 82 -17.25 -9.68 24.09
CA GLU A 82 -17.04 -10.42 25.33
C GLU A 82 -15.73 -11.24 25.32
N HIS A 83 -15.07 -11.35 24.16
CA HIS A 83 -13.83 -12.09 24.03
C HIS A 83 -12.69 -11.45 24.85
N PRO A 84 -11.91 -12.25 25.64
CA PRO A 84 -10.88 -11.73 26.56
C PRO A 84 -9.79 -10.86 25.90
N MET A 85 -9.56 -10.97 24.58
CA MET A 85 -8.58 -10.13 23.90
C MET A 85 -8.88 -8.63 24.07
N PHE A 86 -10.14 -8.24 24.27
CA PHE A 86 -10.55 -6.85 24.43
C PHE A 86 -10.28 -6.28 25.83
N GLU A 87 -9.88 -7.09 26.79
CA GLU A 87 -9.41 -6.63 28.09
C GLU A 87 -8.08 -5.86 27.98
N THR A 88 -7.25 -6.23 26.99
CA THR A 88 -5.88 -5.71 26.84
C THR A 88 -5.64 -5.01 25.49
N SER A 89 -6.53 -5.18 24.51
CA SER A 89 -6.38 -4.58 23.18
C SER A 89 -7.33 -3.40 22.98
N GLN A 90 -6.98 -2.54 22.01
CA GLN A 90 -7.80 -1.40 21.58
C GLN A 90 -8.59 -1.76 20.32
N LEU A 91 -9.84 -1.33 20.27
CA LEU A 91 -10.73 -1.51 19.12
C LEU A 91 -11.30 -0.17 18.67
N GLY A 92 -11.10 0.14 17.39
CA GLY A 92 -11.89 1.11 16.67
C GLY A 92 -12.78 0.38 15.66
N LEU A 93 -14.07 0.59 15.72
CA LEU A 93 -15.06 -0.03 14.82
C LEU A 93 -16.16 0.97 14.48
N MET A 94 -16.50 1.07 13.20
CA MET A 94 -17.64 1.79 12.70
C MET A 94 -18.29 1.02 11.56
N VAL A 95 -19.63 0.92 11.60
CA VAL A 95 -20.47 0.39 10.53
C VAL A 95 -21.50 1.45 10.17
N TYR A 96 -21.57 1.79 8.89
CA TYR A 96 -22.43 2.82 8.33
C TYR A 96 -23.27 2.28 7.18
N ASP A 97 -24.56 2.51 7.21
CA ASP A 97 -25.49 2.19 6.14
C ASP A 97 -25.47 3.32 5.10
N LEU A 98 -24.88 3.03 3.93
CA LEU A 98 -24.78 3.98 2.83
C LEU A 98 -26.12 4.22 2.12
N THR A 99 -27.03 3.23 2.17
CA THR A 99 -28.34 3.30 1.54
C THR A 99 -29.31 4.12 2.41
N ALA A 100 -29.33 3.85 3.72
CA ALA A 100 -30.17 4.59 4.66
C ALA A 100 -29.52 5.88 5.20
N ASP A 101 -28.24 6.12 4.85
CA ASP A 101 -27.43 7.26 5.31
C ASP A 101 -27.39 7.40 6.83
N SER A 102 -27.15 6.30 7.54
CA SER A 102 -27.19 6.23 8.99
C SER A 102 -26.10 5.35 9.59
N THR A 103 -25.69 5.68 10.82
CA THR A 103 -24.73 4.87 11.57
C THR A 103 -25.42 3.69 12.23
N LEU A 104 -24.97 2.46 11.95
CA LEU A 104 -25.51 1.25 12.56
C LEU A 104 -24.79 0.87 13.84
N TYR A 105 -23.43 0.98 13.85
CA TYR A 105 -22.62 0.59 15.00
C TYR A 105 -21.36 1.44 15.14
N THR A 106 -20.99 1.73 16.40
CA THR A 106 -19.72 2.41 16.72
C THR A 106 -19.12 1.89 18.03
N ARG A 107 -17.82 1.66 18.01
CA ARG A 107 -17.01 1.39 19.20
C ARG A 107 -15.64 2.01 19.02
N GLY A 108 -15.25 2.99 19.86
CA GLY A 108 -13.96 3.65 19.73
C GLY A 108 -13.69 4.27 18.34
N HIS A 109 -14.75 4.62 17.58
CA HIS A 109 -14.67 5.06 16.18
C HIS A 109 -13.89 6.37 15.97
N ARG A 110 -13.66 7.14 17.03
CA ARG A 110 -12.86 8.38 17.06
C ARG A 110 -11.51 8.21 17.71
N GLN A 111 -11.15 7.00 18.15
CA GLN A 111 -9.82 6.74 18.67
C GLN A 111 -8.80 6.78 17.55
N LEU A 112 -7.69 7.45 17.80
CA LEU A 112 -6.54 7.47 16.90
C LEU A 112 -5.80 6.14 17.00
N LEU A 113 -5.85 5.37 15.94
CA LEU A 113 -5.25 4.06 15.82
C LEU A 113 -4.37 3.99 14.56
N ARG A 114 -3.44 3.04 14.55
CA ARG A 114 -2.60 2.80 13.39
C ARG A 114 -3.37 1.98 12.36
N PRO A 115 -3.57 2.51 11.14
CA PRO A 115 -4.40 1.86 10.13
C PRO A 115 -3.72 0.64 9.48
N ALA A 116 -2.39 0.52 9.60
CA ALA A 116 -1.64 -0.37 8.74
C ALA A 116 -2.04 -0.16 7.25
N SER A 117 -2.15 -1.19 6.44
CA SER A 117 -2.43 -1.04 5.00
C SER A 117 -3.85 -0.61 4.63
N THR A 118 -4.78 -0.38 5.59
CA THR A 118 -6.04 0.32 5.26
C THR A 118 -5.79 1.80 4.94
N MET A 119 -4.63 2.36 5.32
CA MET A 119 -4.14 3.65 4.83
C MET A 119 -4.21 3.80 3.31
N LYS A 120 -4.03 2.69 2.57
CA LYS A 120 -4.11 2.66 1.11
C LYS A 120 -5.47 3.08 0.56
N LEU A 121 -6.55 2.93 1.33
CA LEU A 121 -7.87 3.46 0.96
C LEU A 121 -7.84 4.99 0.89
N ILE A 122 -7.25 5.63 1.89
CA ILE A 122 -7.12 7.10 1.95
C ILE A 122 -6.30 7.60 0.77
N THR A 123 -5.15 6.95 0.51
CA THR A 123 -4.27 7.29 -0.61
C THR A 123 -4.98 7.10 -1.96
N ALA A 124 -5.67 5.98 -2.16
CA ALA A 124 -6.41 5.70 -3.39
C ALA A 124 -7.49 6.73 -3.66
N ILE A 125 -8.37 6.95 -2.68
CA ILE A 125 -9.49 7.88 -2.81
C ILE A 125 -8.97 9.31 -3.11
N ALA A 126 -7.95 9.76 -2.37
CA ALA A 126 -7.36 11.07 -2.58
C ALA A 126 -6.70 11.22 -3.96
N THR A 127 -6.05 10.16 -4.44
CA THR A 127 -5.38 10.18 -5.75
C THR A 127 -6.39 10.16 -6.90
N ILE A 128 -7.42 9.30 -6.84
CA ILE A 128 -8.48 9.26 -7.86
C ILE A 128 -9.25 10.58 -7.89
N ASP A 129 -9.62 11.11 -6.72
CA ASP A 129 -10.32 12.41 -6.59
C ASP A 129 -9.53 13.57 -7.21
N LYS A 130 -8.21 13.56 -7.05
CA LYS A 130 -7.34 14.65 -7.52
C LYS A 130 -6.93 14.53 -8.98
N LEU A 131 -6.60 13.32 -9.43
CA LEU A 131 -5.99 13.06 -10.73
C LEU A 131 -7.01 12.54 -11.77
N GLY A 132 -8.15 12.01 -11.30
CA GLY A 132 -9.16 11.36 -12.13
C GLY A 132 -8.82 9.91 -12.47
N GLY A 133 -9.85 9.12 -12.81
CA GLY A 133 -9.73 7.69 -13.13
C GLY A 133 -9.01 7.39 -14.46
N SER A 134 -8.84 8.37 -15.33
CA SER A 134 -8.07 8.23 -16.59
C SER A 134 -6.58 8.50 -16.44
N TYR A 135 -6.10 8.77 -15.22
CA TYR A 135 -4.70 9.10 -14.97
C TYR A 135 -3.75 7.98 -15.37
N GLN A 136 -2.58 8.37 -15.91
CA GLN A 136 -1.53 7.47 -16.37
C GLN A 136 -0.20 7.76 -15.69
N PHE A 137 0.40 6.74 -15.13
CA PHE A 137 1.78 6.74 -14.66
C PHE A 137 2.71 6.62 -15.86
N ARG A 138 3.66 7.54 -16.04
CA ARG A 138 4.44 7.65 -17.27
C ARG A 138 5.94 7.61 -16.99
N THR A 139 6.66 6.83 -17.79
CA THR A 139 8.13 6.89 -17.89
C THR A 139 8.47 7.15 -19.34
N SER A 140 9.36 8.10 -19.61
CA SER A 140 9.58 8.61 -20.96
C SER A 140 11.06 8.65 -21.31
N LEU A 141 11.37 8.43 -22.58
CA LEU A 141 12.70 8.56 -23.15
C LEU A 141 12.75 9.76 -24.08
N TYR A 142 13.76 10.59 -23.88
CA TYR A 142 14.03 11.76 -24.71
C TYR A 142 15.47 11.77 -25.19
N TYR A 143 15.77 12.60 -26.20
CA TYR A 143 17.13 12.87 -26.66
C TYR A 143 17.32 14.33 -26.98
N THR A 144 18.57 14.74 -27.02
CA THR A 144 19.05 16.03 -27.55
C THR A 144 20.07 15.80 -28.66
N GLY A 145 20.44 16.84 -29.41
CA GLY A 145 21.44 16.73 -30.47
C GLY A 145 20.86 16.28 -31.82
N LYS A 146 21.65 15.56 -32.61
CA LYS A 146 21.32 15.19 -33.99
C LYS A 146 21.59 13.72 -34.26
N VAL A 147 20.78 13.16 -35.13
CA VAL A 147 21.02 11.82 -35.71
C VAL A 147 21.58 12.02 -37.11
N ASP A 148 22.75 11.46 -37.38
CA ASP A 148 23.41 11.50 -38.67
C ASP A 148 24.08 10.15 -38.93
N ASN A 149 23.83 9.55 -40.11
CA ASN A 149 24.40 8.27 -40.54
C ASN A 149 24.35 7.18 -39.45
N GLY A 150 23.20 6.98 -38.79
CA GLY A 150 22.99 6.00 -37.74
C GLY A 150 23.51 6.41 -36.36
N THR A 151 24.24 7.53 -36.26
CA THR A 151 24.81 7.96 -34.97
C THR A 151 23.98 9.12 -34.37
N LEU A 152 23.51 8.93 -33.15
CA LEU A 152 23.00 10.02 -32.31
C LEU A 152 24.19 10.70 -31.62
N THR A 153 24.49 11.93 -32.01
CA THR A 153 25.45 12.80 -31.31
C THR A 153 24.67 13.76 -30.41
N GLY A 154 24.59 13.42 -29.12
CA GLY A 154 23.80 14.12 -28.12
C GLY A 154 23.48 13.22 -26.91
N ASP A 155 22.65 13.74 -26.01
CA ASP A 155 22.32 13.06 -24.77
C ASP A 155 20.96 12.36 -24.86
N VAL A 156 20.83 11.24 -24.16
CA VAL A 156 19.59 10.48 -23.97
C VAL A 156 19.13 10.65 -22.52
N TYR A 157 17.88 10.99 -22.31
CA TYR A 157 17.28 11.22 -20.98
C TYR A 157 16.19 10.21 -20.68
N CYS A 158 16.39 9.43 -19.62
CA CYS A 158 15.41 8.53 -19.05
C CYS A 158 14.65 9.28 -17.96
N VAL A 159 13.41 9.72 -18.24
CA VAL A 159 12.61 10.56 -17.34
C VAL A 159 11.67 9.71 -16.54
N GLY A 160 11.93 9.64 -15.21
CA GLY A 160 11.15 8.84 -14.28
C GLY A 160 9.87 9.55 -13.85
N GLY A 161 8.74 8.84 -13.94
CA GLY A 161 7.46 9.32 -13.45
C GLY A 161 6.90 8.44 -12.31
N PHE A 162 7.76 7.72 -11.62
CA PHE A 162 7.41 6.82 -10.52
C PHE A 162 6.32 5.82 -10.91
N ASP A 163 6.49 5.18 -12.06
CA ASP A 163 5.66 4.07 -12.50
C ASP A 163 6.19 2.76 -11.90
N PRO A 164 5.51 2.17 -10.89
CA PRO A 164 6.00 0.97 -10.20
C PRO A 164 5.81 -0.30 -11.03
N ARG A 165 5.11 -0.20 -12.17
CA ARG A 165 4.81 -1.30 -13.05
C ARG A 165 5.78 -1.40 -14.22
N PHE A 166 6.59 -0.35 -14.48
CA PHE A 166 7.58 -0.34 -15.56
C PHE A 166 8.49 -1.58 -15.49
N ASN A 167 8.58 -2.32 -16.56
CA ASN A 167 9.23 -3.62 -16.61
C ASN A 167 10.20 -3.78 -17.81
N ALA A 168 10.70 -4.98 -18.05
CA ALA A 168 11.64 -5.27 -19.14
C ALA A 168 11.04 -5.06 -20.53
N ASP A 169 9.74 -5.32 -20.72
CA ASP A 169 9.08 -5.10 -22.02
C ASP A 169 8.96 -3.60 -22.33
N ASP A 170 8.72 -2.78 -21.31
CA ASP A 170 8.72 -1.33 -21.44
C ASP A 170 10.11 -0.79 -21.78
N LEU A 171 11.15 -1.38 -21.17
CA LEU A 171 12.53 -1.03 -21.44
C LEU A 171 12.93 -1.38 -22.87
N LYS A 172 12.54 -2.57 -23.35
CA LYS A 172 12.71 -2.99 -24.73
C LYS A 172 12.04 -2.03 -25.71
N ALA A 173 10.81 -1.59 -25.39
CA ALA A 173 10.11 -0.59 -26.21
C ALA A 173 10.88 0.75 -26.31
N PHE A 174 11.64 1.13 -25.28
CA PHE A 174 12.53 2.29 -25.35
C PHE A 174 13.66 2.07 -26.37
N VAL A 175 14.27 0.90 -26.36
CA VAL A 175 15.32 0.55 -27.32
C VAL A 175 14.78 0.43 -28.74
N ASP A 176 13.59 -0.15 -28.91
CA ASP A 176 12.91 -0.20 -30.21
C ASP A 176 12.58 1.21 -30.74
N GLY A 177 12.24 2.14 -29.85
CA GLY A 177 12.08 3.56 -30.18
C GLY A 177 13.34 4.20 -30.72
N ILE A 178 14.51 3.92 -30.11
CA ILE A 178 15.82 4.39 -30.61
C ILE A 178 16.12 3.79 -32.00
N LYS A 179 15.89 2.49 -32.16
CA LYS A 179 16.10 1.82 -33.46
C LYS A 179 15.21 2.38 -34.57
N SER A 180 13.96 2.70 -34.23
CA SER A 180 13.02 3.28 -35.21
C SER A 180 13.41 4.68 -35.66
N MET A 181 14.29 5.38 -34.95
CA MET A 181 14.93 6.61 -35.39
C MET A 181 16.11 6.36 -36.35
N GLY A 182 16.43 5.09 -36.65
CA GLY A 182 17.59 4.72 -37.46
C GLY A 182 18.93 4.84 -36.70
N VAL A 183 18.90 4.80 -35.37
CA VAL A 183 20.11 4.93 -34.53
C VAL A 183 20.67 3.55 -34.20
N ASP A 184 21.94 3.31 -34.52
CA ASP A 184 22.76 2.17 -34.18
C ASP A 184 23.91 2.50 -33.21
N THR A 185 24.24 3.81 -33.08
CA THR A 185 25.31 4.31 -32.21
C THR A 185 24.84 5.52 -31.41
N ILE A 186 25.10 5.53 -30.11
CA ILE A 186 24.83 6.67 -29.22
C ILE A 186 26.16 7.23 -28.73
N ARG A 187 26.41 8.53 -29.03
CA ARG A 187 27.62 9.27 -28.62
C ARG A 187 27.24 10.49 -27.81
N GLY A 188 27.55 10.48 -26.49
CA GLY A 188 27.22 11.56 -25.56
C GLY A 188 27.02 11.08 -24.14
N ARG A 189 25.84 11.30 -23.55
CA ARG A 189 25.50 10.85 -22.19
C ARG A 189 24.16 10.15 -22.19
N ILE A 190 24.01 9.16 -21.29
CA ILE A 190 22.72 8.55 -20.95
C ILE A 190 22.40 8.95 -19.51
N LEU A 191 21.36 9.73 -19.33
CA LEU A 191 21.06 10.45 -18.12
C LEU A 191 19.74 10.03 -17.51
N ALA A 192 19.73 9.81 -16.20
CA ALA A 192 18.51 9.60 -15.43
C ALA A 192 17.95 10.96 -14.95
N ASP A 193 16.73 11.26 -15.30
CA ASP A 193 15.98 12.36 -14.70
C ASP A 193 15.08 11.82 -13.60
N ARG A 194 15.46 12.10 -12.35
CA ARG A 194 14.75 11.73 -11.13
C ARG A 194 14.07 12.92 -10.44
N THR A 195 13.98 14.06 -11.12
CA THR A 195 13.52 15.34 -10.54
C THR A 195 12.03 15.38 -10.20
N MET A 196 11.27 14.37 -10.60
CA MET A 196 9.86 14.24 -10.22
C MET A 196 9.68 14.25 -8.69
N LYS A 197 10.56 13.58 -7.96
CA LYS A 197 10.52 13.39 -6.51
C LYS A 197 11.83 13.87 -5.86
N ASP A 198 11.77 14.22 -4.57
CA ASP A 198 12.96 14.45 -3.75
C ASP A 198 13.85 13.20 -3.64
N SER A 199 15.05 13.37 -3.08
CA SER A 199 16.05 12.31 -2.93
C SER A 199 15.79 11.38 -1.73
N ASP A 200 14.74 11.60 -0.93
CA ASP A 200 14.44 10.76 0.22
C ASP A 200 14.06 9.33 -0.24
N THR A 201 14.83 8.35 0.20
CA THR A 201 14.65 6.93 -0.20
C THR A 201 13.79 6.14 0.76
N LEU A 202 13.51 6.68 1.95
CA LEU A 202 12.66 6.08 2.98
C LEU A 202 11.48 6.98 3.31
N GLY A 203 10.35 6.37 3.65
CA GLY A 203 9.19 7.07 4.20
C GLY A 203 9.41 7.53 5.65
N GLU A 204 8.68 8.54 6.09
CA GLU A 204 8.73 9.03 7.48
C GLU A 204 8.32 7.91 8.45
N GLY A 205 9.21 7.55 9.38
CA GLY A 205 8.96 6.53 10.40
C GLY A 205 9.13 5.08 9.92
N TRP A 206 9.76 4.86 8.76
CA TRP A 206 10.16 3.52 8.34
C TRP A 206 11.46 3.11 9.03
N CYS A 207 11.55 1.85 9.44
CA CYS A 207 12.79 1.29 9.95
C CYS A 207 13.70 0.89 8.78
N TRP A 208 14.98 1.14 8.90
CA TRP A 208 15.97 0.88 7.84
C TRP A 208 16.18 -0.62 7.55
N ASP A 209 15.83 -1.48 8.50
CA ASP A 209 15.95 -2.94 8.47
C ASP A 209 14.64 -3.65 8.09
N ASP A 210 13.56 -2.90 7.81
CA ASP A 210 12.32 -3.44 7.25
C ASP A 210 12.46 -3.72 5.74
N ASP A 211 11.57 -4.55 5.20
CA ASP A 211 11.43 -4.76 3.74
C ASP A 211 10.75 -3.53 3.09
N ASN A 212 11.51 -2.46 3.01
CA ASN A 212 11.04 -1.18 2.50
C ASN A 212 10.97 -1.17 0.97
N PRO A 213 9.92 -0.58 0.37
CA PRO A 213 9.92 -0.29 -1.06
C PRO A 213 10.95 0.79 -1.41
N VAL A 214 11.51 0.70 -2.59
CA VAL A 214 12.46 1.72 -3.10
C VAL A 214 11.71 2.93 -3.58
N LEU A 215 11.87 4.08 -2.91
CA LEU A 215 11.22 5.35 -3.28
C LEU A 215 12.04 6.09 -4.36
N SER A 216 12.06 5.55 -5.56
CA SER A 216 12.71 6.16 -6.73
C SER A 216 11.71 6.39 -7.86
N PRO A 217 11.72 7.56 -8.52
CA PRO A 217 10.81 7.80 -9.65
C PRO A 217 11.20 7.05 -10.92
N LEU A 218 12.39 6.48 -10.99
CA LEU A 218 12.89 5.75 -12.16
C LEU A 218 13.26 4.32 -11.79
N LEU A 219 12.32 3.40 -11.92
CA LEU A 219 12.43 1.98 -11.58
C LEU A 219 12.31 1.11 -12.83
N VAL A 220 12.90 -0.08 -12.79
CA VAL A 220 12.61 -1.19 -13.69
C VAL A 220 12.39 -2.45 -12.87
N SER A 221 11.27 -3.15 -13.11
CA SER A 221 10.89 -4.35 -12.36
C SER A 221 11.01 -4.15 -10.83
N ARG A 222 10.55 -2.99 -10.32
CA ARG A 222 10.51 -2.59 -8.90
C ARG A 222 11.89 -2.28 -8.28
N LYS A 223 12.96 -2.22 -9.06
CA LYS A 223 14.33 -2.00 -8.58
C LYS A 223 14.92 -0.73 -9.17
N ASP A 224 15.73 -0.04 -8.39
CA ASP A 224 16.50 1.13 -8.85
C ASP A 224 17.76 0.71 -9.61
N LEU A 225 17.53 0.04 -10.74
CA LEU A 225 18.57 -0.49 -11.64
C LEU A 225 18.35 0.00 -13.09
N PHE A 226 17.62 1.11 -13.28
CA PHE A 226 17.15 1.50 -14.59
C PHE A 226 18.31 1.68 -15.60
N LEU A 227 19.27 2.55 -15.29
CA LEU A 227 20.38 2.81 -16.23
C LEU A 227 21.20 1.58 -16.57
N SER A 228 21.50 0.75 -15.58
CA SER A 228 22.27 -0.49 -15.81
C SER A 228 21.51 -1.47 -16.71
N ARG A 229 20.22 -1.62 -16.51
CA ARG A 229 19.36 -2.47 -17.34
C ARG A 229 19.15 -1.88 -18.74
N PHE A 230 19.00 -0.57 -18.85
CA PHE A 230 18.88 0.10 -20.13
C PHE A 230 20.14 -0.03 -20.97
N LEU A 231 21.34 0.16 -20.38
CA LEU A 231 22.60 -0.08 -21.05
C LEU A 231 22.77 -1.54 -21.50
N GLN A 232 22.33 -2.48 -20.69
CA GLN A 232 22.34 -3.89 -21.04
C GLN A 232 21.46 -4.16 -22.25
N GLU A 233 20.22 -3.66 -22.25
CA GLU A 233 19.25 -3.84 -23.33
C GLU A 233 19.72 -3.20 -24.64
N LEU A 234 20.34 -2.01 -24.58
CA LEU A 234 20.96 -1.37 -25.75
C LEU A 234 22.03 -2.26 -26.39
N ARG A 235 22.94 -2.83 -25.60
CA ARG A 235 24.02 -3.70 -26.08
C ARG A 235 23.47 -5.02 -26.65
N GLU A 236 22.52 -5.66 -25.95
CA GLU A 236 21.86 -6.89 -26.43
C GLU A 236 21.09 -6.65 -27.74
N SER A 237 20.65 -5.42 -27.96
CA SER A 237 19.99 -4.96 -29.17
C SER A 237 20.94 -4.45 -30.27
N ALA A 238 22.27 -4.68 -30.11
CA ALA A 238 23.34 -4.29 -31.04
C ALA A 238 23.44 -2.76 -31.25
N ILE A 239 23.05 -1.94 -30.27
CA ILE A 239 23.31 -0.51 -30.27
C ILE A 239 24.68 -0.26 -29.61
N VAL A 240 25.58 0.40 -30.33
CA VAL A 240 26.88 0.79 -29.81
C VAL A 240 26.73 1.98 -28.87
N VAL A 241 27.23 1.85 -27.65
CA VAL A 241 27.13 2.90 -26.63
C VAL A 241 28.51 3.50 -26.37
N GLU A 242 28.81 4.65 -27.02
CA GLU A 242 29.96 5.48 -26.77
C GLU A 242 29.56 6.67 -25.86
N ALA A 243 28.91 6.34 -24.74
CA ALA A 243 28.29 7.33 -23.86
C ALA A 243 28.63 7.08 -22.39
N SER A 244 28.83 8.15 -21.64
CA SER A 244 28.89 8.09 -20.18
C SER A 244 27.47 8.14 -19.58
N THR A 245 27.34 7.70 -18.33
CA THR A 245 26.07 7.75 -17.59
C THR A 245 26.11 8.80 -16.48
N GLY A 246 24.95 9.31 -16.10
CA GLY A 246 24.82 10.27 -15.01
C GLY A 246 23.38 10.60 -14.68
N GLU A 247 23.19 11.65 -13.91
CA GLU A 247 21.88 12.19 -13.57
C GLU A 247 21.81 13.67 -13.99
N ALA A 248 20.70 14.03 -14.62
CA ALA A 248 20.42 15.43 -14.95
C ALA A 248 18.92 15.61 -15.24
N PRO A 249 18.36 16.80 -14.96
CA PRO A 249 17.00 17.13 -15.37
C PRO A 249 16.89 17.21 -16.89
N LEU A 250 15.73 16.86 -17.42
CA LEU A 250 15.41 17.00 -18.84
C LEU A 250 15.49 18.48 -19.24
N PRO A 251 16.33 18.84 -20.22
CA PRO A 251 16.40 20.22 -20.69
C PRO A 251 15.22 20.60 -21.58
N ASN A 252 14.93 21.88 -21.65
CA ASN A 252 13.98 22.42 -22.64
C ASN A 252 14.45 22.13 -24.07
N GLY A 253 13.52 21.77 -24.95
CA GLY A 253 13.81 21.51 -26.36
C GLY A 253 14.33 20.10 -26.66
N ALA A 254 14.35 19.18 -25.68
CA ALA A 254 14.60 17.77 -25.93
C ALA A 254 13.45 17.14 -26.74
N PHE A 255 13.81 16.20 -27.61
CA PHE A 255 12.84 15.46 -28.46
C PHE A 255 12.44 14.14 -27.78
N ILE A 256 11.13 13.83 -27.85
CA ILE A 256 10.61 12.59 -27.34
C ILE A 256 10.96 11.43 -28.28
N VAL A 257 11.43 10.31 -27.70
CA VAL A 257 11.61 9.03 -28.39
C VAL A 257 10.40 8.14 -28.17
N CYS A 258 10.07 7.89 -26.91
CA CYS A 258 9.02 6.96 -26.52
C CYS A 258 8.50 7.31 -25.13
N THR A 259 7.22 7.05 -24.89
CA THR A 259 6.60 7.07 -23.55
C THR A 259 5.90 5.74 -23.30
N ARG A 260 6.20 5.15 -22.16
CA ARG A 260 5.44 4.01 -21.62
C ARG A 260 4.56 4.50 -20.49
N PHE A 261 3.39 3.90 -20.37
CA PHE A 261 2.44 4.29 -19.34
C PHE A 261 1.62 3.10 -18.84
N HIS A 262 1.20 3.20 -17.58
CA HIS A 262 0.24 2.29 -16.96
C HIS A 262 -0.91 3.08 -16.35
N SER A 263 -2.14 2.56 -16.50
CA SER A 263 -3.34 3.25 -15.99
C SER A 263 -3.41 3.18 -14.46
N ILE A 264 -4.15 4.13 -13.88
CA ILE A 264 -4.41 4.15 -12.44
C ILE A 264 -5.06 2.84 -11.98
N ASP A 265 -5.93 2.22 -12.79
CA ASP A 265 -6.57 0.94 -12.47
C ASP A 265 -5.56 -0.20 -12.36
N GLN A 266 -4.57 -0.26 -13.27
CA GLN A 266 -3.52 -1.26 -13.20
C GLN A 266 -2.67 -1.11 -11.94
N ILE A 267 -2.50 0.11 -11.45
CA ILE A 267 -1.79 0.39 -10.20
C ILE A 267 -2.66 0.03 -9.00
N LEU A 268 -3.94 0.46 -9.00
CA LEU A 268 -4.92 0.17 -7.95
C LEU A 268 -5.10 -1.33 -7.72
N MET A 269 -5.26 -2.11 -8.80
CA MET A 269 -5.47 -3.56 -8.69
C MET A 269 -4.38 -4.22 -7.86
N ARG A 270 -3.11 -3.97 -8.16
CA ARG A 270 -2.00 -4.55 -7.40
C ARG A 270 -1.87 -3.95 -6.00
N MET A 271 -2.03 -2.62 -5.88
CA MET A 271 -1.97 -1.93 -4.60
C MET A 271 -2.97 -2.49 -3.59
N MET A 272 -4.20 -2.77 -4.04
CA MET A 272 -5.29 -3.22 -3.16
C MET A 272 -5.31 -4.74 -2.99
N LYS A 273 -5.27 -5.52 -4.09
CA LYS A 273 -5.35 -6.98 -4.05
C LYS A 273 -4.17 -7.60 -3.33
N ASP A 274 -2.94 -7.16 -3.65
CA ASP A 274 -1.70 -7.71 -3.09
C ASP A 274 -1.19 -6.90 -1.88
N SER A 275 -1.83 -5.78 -1.57
CA SER A 275 -1.39 -4.84 -0.53
C SER A 275 0.01 -4.25 -0.78
N ASP A 276 0.38 -4.02 -2.04
CA ASP A 276 1.72 -3.62 -2.44
C ASP A 276 2.08 -2.20 -1.99
N ASN A 277 3.13 -2.08 -1.15
CA ASN A 277 3.54 -0.81 -0.57
C ASN A 277 4.17 0.12 -1.62
N LEU A 278 4.98 -0.39 -2.57
CA LEU A 278 5.58 0.43 -3.62
C LEU A 278 4.52 1.11 -4.48
N TYR A 279 3.45 0.39 -4.82
CA TYR A 279 2.35 0.93 -5.61
C TYR A 279 1.57 2.02 -4.86
N ALA A 280 1.43 1.88 -3.55
CA ALA A 280 0.81 2.90 -2.72
C ALA A 280 1.67 4.16 -2.59
N GLU A 281 2.97 4.01 -2.39
CA GLU A 281 3.89 5.15 -2.33
C GLU A 281 4.00 5.85 -3.69
N SER A 282 4.00 5.10 -4.78
CA SER A 282 3.94 5.67 -6.11
C SER A 282 2.69 6.56 -6.30
N MET A 283 1.50 6.07 -5.93
CA MET A 283 0.28 6.88 -5.93
C MET A 283 0.37 8.11 -5.04
N PHE A 284 0.93 7.97 -3.85
CA PHE A 284 1.13 9.06 -2.89
C PHE A 284 2.05 10.15 -3.46
N TYR A 285 3.13 9.78 -4.16
CA TYR A 285 4.02 10.75 -4.80
C TYR A 285 3.46 11.34 -6.10
N GLN A 286 2.58 10.63 -6.82
CA GLN A 286 1.80 11.22 -7.92
C GLN A 286 0.85 12.31 -7.39
N LEU A 287 0.17 12.01 -6.29
CA LEU A 287 -0.66 12.99 -5.59
C LEU A 287 0.19 14.19 -5.14
N ALA A 288 1.40 13.98 -4.62
CA ALA A 288 2.32 15.05 -4.28
C ALA A 288 2.71 15.91 -5.50
N ALA A 289 3.02 15.26 -6.64
CA ALA A 289 3.41 15.94 -7.87
C ALA A 289 2.28 16.78 -8.48
N SER A 290 1.02 16.42 -8.22
CA SER A 290 -0.15 17.19 -8.67
C SER A 290 -0.23 18.61 -8.08
N SER A 291 0.54 18.89 -7.04
CA SER A 291 0.67 20.24 -6.47
C SER A 291 1.37 21.23 -7.40
N GLY A 292 2.08 20.74 -8.43
CA GLY A 292 2.94 21.55 -9.31
C GLY A 292 4.30 21.90 -8.70
N GLU A 293 4.53 21.62 -7.42
CA GLU A 293 5.81 21.88 -6.75
C GLU A 293 6.82 20.76 -7.10
N ARG A 294 8.05 21.15 -7.46
CA ARG A 294 9.13 20.22 -7.78
C ARG A 294 10.38 20.49 -6.94
N PRO A 295 11.05 19.45 -6.45
CA PRO A 295 10.63 18.03 -6.50
C PRO A 295 9.39 17.78 -5.62
N ALA A 296 8.57 16.81 -6.01
CA ALA A 296 7.45 16.36 -5.18
C ALA A 296 7.96 15.80 -3.85
N LYS A 297 7.31 16.19 -2.75
CA LYS A 297 7.64 15.75 -1.38
C LYS A 297 6.43 15.18 -0.69
N ALA A 298 6.63 14.28 0.26
CA ALA A 298 5.56 13.68 1.05
C ALA A 298 4.60 14.72 1.66
N LYS A 299 5.11 15.88 2.11
CA LYS A 299 4.28 16.98 2.64
C LYS A 299 3.24 17.50 1.65
N HIS A 300 3.51 17.43 0.33
CA HIS A 300 2.58 17.89 -0.70
C HIS A 300 1.41 16.92 -0.84
N ALA A 301 1.66 15.60 -0.80
CA ALA A 301 0.60 14.59 -0.76
C ALA A 301 -0.27 14.73 0.49
N ARG A 302 0.36 14.92 1.66
CA ARG A 302 -0.36 15.14 2.93
C ARG A 302 -1.29 16.35 2.86
N ARG A 303 -0.88 17.42 2.18
CA ARG A 303 -1.70 18.62 1.96
C ARG A 303 -2.93 18.32 1.10
N GLU A 304 -2.78 17.52 0.05
CA GLU A 304 -3.92 17.12 -0.79
C GLU A 304 -4.87 16.18 -0.02
N ILE A 305 -4.34 15.23 0.77
CA ILE A 305 -5.15 14.39 1.66
C ILE A 305 -5.88 15.25 2.71
N ALA A 306 -5.22 16.24 3.29
CA ALA A 306 -5.84 17.16 4.24
C ALA A 306 -7.04 17.89 3.64
N ARG A 307 -6.93 18.37 2.39
CA ARG A 307 -8.06 19.00 1.67
C ARG A 307 -9.23 18.04 1.46
N LEU A 308 -8.94 16.77 1.18
CA LEU A 308 -9.99 15.76 1.06
C LEU A 308 -10.67 15.50 2.41
N ILE A 309 -9.91 15.44 3.51
CA ILE A 309 -10.43 15.28 4.87
C ILE A 309 -11.36 16.47 5.23
N GLU A 310 -10.97 17.70 4.90
CA GLU A 310 -11.83 18.88 5.08
C GLU A 310 -13.12 18.78 4.26
N ARG A 311 -13.03 18.31 3.01
CA ARG A 311 -14.18 18.14 2.12
C ARG A 311 -15.21 17.14 2.65
N VAL A 312 -14.79 16.10 3.36
CA VAL A 312 -15.71 15.16 4.00
C VAL A 312 -16.20 15.64 5.38
N GLY A 313 -15.89 16.88 5.77
CA GLY A 313 -16.40 17.53 6.98
C GLY A 313 -15.61 17.22 8.25
N LEU A 314 -14.38 16.69 8.12
CA LEU A 314 -13.53 16.35 9.26
C LEU A 314 -12.33 17.32 9.36
N ASN A 315 -11.75 17.43 10.56
CA ASN A 315 -10.60 18.30 10.79
C ASN A 315 -9.29 17.53 10.51
N PRO A 316 -8.51 17.90 9.47
CA PRO A 316 -7.27 17.18 9.13
C PRO A 316 -6.21 17.23 10.23
N SER A 317 -6.21 18.26 11.09
CA SER A 317 -5.25 18.36 12.21
C SER A 317 -5.45 17.29 13.29
N SER A 318 -6.59 16.60 13.26
CA SER A 318 -6.89 15.50 14.17
C SER A 318 -6.21 14.18 13.77
N TYR A 319 -5.55 14.12 12.63
CA TYR A 319 -4.95 12.89 12.09
C TYR A 319 -3.46 13.09 11.78
N LYS A 320 -2.72 11.99 11.78
CA LYS A 320 -1.31 11.98 11.34
C LYS A 320 -1.19 11.05 10.14
N ILE A 321 -0.83 11.61 9.00
CA ILE A 321 -0.52 10.87 7.77
C ILE A 321 0.98 10.96 7.57
N ALA A 322 1.68 9.84 7.64
CA ALA A 322 3.14 9.78 7.47
C ALA A 322 3.51 9.35 6.05
N ASP A 323 2.89 8.29 5.53
CA ASP A 323 3.15 7.71 4.23
C ASP A 323 1.84 7.36 3.49
N GLY A 324 1.97 6.82 2.28
CA GLY A 324 0.81 6.41 1.47
C GLY A 324 0.40 4.95 1.66
N SER A 325 1.27 4.11 2.19
CA SER A 325 1.09 2.65 2.27
C SER A 325 0.54 2.16 3.60
N GLY A 326 0.75 2.93 4.68
CA GLY A 326 0.45 2.52 6.04
C GLY A 326 1.55 1.66 6.67
N LEU A 327 2.75 1.62 6.07
CA LEU A 327 3.91 0.93 6.64
C LEU A 327 4.42 1.66 7.88
N SER A 328 4.39 2.99 7.87
CA SER A 328 4.82 3.82 8.98
C SER A 328 3.96 3.64 10.23
N LEU A 329 4.61 3.40 11.36
CA LEU A 329 3.98 3.41 12.68
C LEU A 329 3.53 4.83 13.12
N TYR A 330 3.88 5.86 12.36
CA TYR A 330 3.48 7.25 12.64
C TYR A 330 2.16 7.64 12.00
N ASN A 331 1.52 6.75 11.23
CA ASN A 331 0.16 6.96 10.77
C ASN A 331 -0.83 6.79 11.93
N TYR A 332 -1.71 7.79 12.12
CA TYR A 332 -2.81 7.73 13.08
C TYR A 332 -4.07 8.27 12.43
N VAL A 333 -5.05 7.39 12.28
CA VAL A 333 -6.37 7.68 11.73
C VAL A 333 -7.46 7.09 12.63
N THR A 334 -8.71 7.32 12.28
CA THR A 334 -9.86 6.77 13.00
C THR A 334 -10.75 5.97 12.05
N PRO A 335 -11.51 4.97 12.52
CA PRO A 335 -12.57 4.35 11.73
C PRO A 335 -13.57 5.34 11.15
N GLU A 336 -13.87 6.43 11.87
CA GLU A 336 -14.73 7.52 11.37
C GLU A 336 -14.17 8.14 10.10
N LEU A 337 -12.86 8.41 10.03
CA LEU A 337 -12.21 8.96 8.84
C LEU A 337 -12.29 7.97 7.68
N GLU A 338 -11.94 6.70 7.89
CA GLU A 338 -11.97 5.69 6.83
C GLU A 338 -13.39 5.51 6.28
N VAL A 339 -14.40 5.42 7.16
CA VAL A 339 -15.80 5.30 6.75
C VAL A 339 -16.30 6.56 6.04
N ALA A 340 -15.91 7.77 6.50
CA ALA A 340 -16.27 9.03 5.83
C ALA A 340 -15.71 9.08 4.41
N LEU A 341 -14.48 8.61 4.18
CA LEU A 341 -13.87 8.55 2.86
C LEU A 341 -14.47 7.45 1.99
N LEU A 342 -14.79 6.28 2.54
CA LEU A 342 -15.53 5.23 1.82
C LEU A 342 -16.92 5.72 1.40
N ARG A 343 -17.64 6.43 2.29
CA ARG A 343 -18.91 7.08 1.97
C ARG A 343 -18.78 8.12 0.85
N TYR A 344 -17.72 8.94 0.91
CA TYR A 344 -17.41 9.91 -0.13
C TYR A 344 -17.17 9.23 -1.49
N ALA A 345 -16.35 8.16 -1.51
CA ALA A 345 -16.10 7.40 -2.72
C ALA A 345 -17.37 6.75 -3.28
N TYR A 346 -18.22 6.15 -2.44
CA TYR A 346 -19.48 5.53 -2.85
C TYR A 346 -20.44 6.54 -3.51
N ARG A 347 -20.48 7.78 -3.01
CA ARG A 347 -21.32 8.85 -3.55
C ARG A 347 -20.75 9.52 -4.80
N ASN A 348 -19.49 9.23 -5.14
CA ASN A 348 -18.83 9.74 -6.33
C ASN A 348 -18.52 8.58 -7.28
N ALA A 349 -19.36 8.44 -8.33
CA ALA A 349 -19.25 7.35 -9.29
C ALA A 349 -17.87 7.31 -9.95
N ASP A 350 -17.25 8.46 -10.24
CA ASP A 350 -15.94 8.57 -10.89
C ASP A 350 -14.79 8.03 -9.99
N ILE A 351 -15.03 7.93 -8.68
CA ILE A 351 -14.09 7.29 -7.74
C ILE A 351 -14.47 5.82 -7.55
N TYR A 352 -15.75 5.55 -7.33
CA TYR A 352 -16.23 4.23 -6.94
C TYR A 352 -15.98 3.15 -7.99
N ILE A 353 -16.16 3.48 -9.28
CA ILE A 353 -15.96 2.53 -10.40
C ILE A 353 -14.51 2.05 -10.52
N HIS A 354 -13.53 2.82 -10.01
CA HIS A 354 -12.12 2.45 -9.97
C HIS A 354 -11.74 1.76 -8.65
N LEU A 355 -12.23 2.28 -7.53
CA LEU A 355 -11.90 1.79 -6.19
C LEU A 355 -12.51 0.43 -5.90
N TYR A 356 -13.83 0.27 -6.11
CA TYR A 356 -14.55 -0.93 -5.68
C TYR A 356 -14.04 -2.23 -6.31
N PRO A 357 -13.79 -2.32 -7.64
CA PRO A 357 -13.26 -3.53 -8.26
C PRO A 357 -11.84 -3.88 -7.80
N SER A 358 -11.07 -2.88 -7.36
CA SER A 358 -9.70 -3.07 -6.89
C SER A 358 -9.60 -3.70 -5.50
N LEU A 359 -10.67 -3.66 -4.70
CA LEU A 359 -10.68 -4.23 -3.34
C LEU A 359 -10.62 -5.76 -3.37
N PRO A 360 -9.88 -6.40 -2.44
CA PRO A 360 -9.96 -7.84 -2.20
C PRO A 360 -11.37 -8.30 -1.90
N ILE A 361 -11.75 -9.47 -2.43
CA ILE A 361 -13.07 -10.08 -2.25
C ILE A 361 -12.96 -11.26 -1.29
N ALA A 362 -13.82 -11.28 -0.28
CA ALA A 362 -13.85 -12.34 0.73
C ALA A 362 -14.06 -13.72 0.10
N GLY A 363 -13.16 -14.66 0.43
CA GLY A 363 -13.20 -16.04 -0.05
C GLY A 363 -12.73 -16.24 -1.50
N GLU A 364 -12.49 -15.18 -2.29
CA GLU A 364 -12.24 -15.26 -3.73
C GLU A 364 -10.83 -14.84 -4.12
N ASP A 365 -10.42 -13.60 -3.78
CA ASP A 365 -9.18 -13.06 -4.30
C ASP A 365 -8.38 -12.20 -3.29
N GLY A 366 -7.21 -11.75 -3.73
CA GLY A 366 -6.33 -10.86 -3.01
C GLY A 366 -6.01 -11.37 -1.60
N THR A 367 -5.84 -10.45 -0.66
CA THR A 367 -5.54 -10.75 0.73
C THR A 367 -6.71 -11.37 1.50
N LEU A 368 -7.92 -11.40 0.92
CA LEU A 368 -9.10 -12.05 1.48
C LEU A 368 -9.40 -13.43 0.90
N LYS A 369 -8.59 -13.91 -0.07
CA LYS A 369 -8.81 -15.20 -0.77
C LYS A 369 -9.03 -16.40 0.16
N ARG A 370 -8.39 -16.39 1.34
CA ARG A 370 -8.48 -17.49 2.33
C ARG A 370 -9.33 -17.13 3.55
N ARG A 371 -9.98 -15.96 3.56
CA ARG A 371 -10.79 -15.46 4.68
C ARG A 371 -12.27 -15.49 4.31
N MET A 372 -13.15 -15.73 5.31
CA MET A 372 -14.63 -15.69 5.17
C MET A 372 -15.18 -16.61 4.08
N ARG A 373 -14.62 -17.81 3.92
CA ARG A 373 -15.06 -18.80 2.94
C ARG A 373 -16.35 -19.49 3.40
N GLY A 374 -17.31 -19.68 2.50
CA GLY A 374 -18.50 -20.50 2.70
C GLY A 374 -19.55 -19.90 3.62
N GLY A 375 -19.37 -18.66 4.14
CA GLY A 375 -20.36 -17.92 4.91
C GLY A 375 -21.11 -16.87 4.09
N PHE A 376 -21.92 -16.04 4.75
CA PHE A 376 -22.66 -14.93 4.13
C PHE A 376 -21.75 -13.79 3.66
N ALA A 377 -20.57 -13.67 4.24
CA ALA A 377 -19.56 -12.68 3.84
C ALA A 377 -18.80 -13.08 2.57
N SER A 378 -18.81 -14.39 2.19
CA SER A 378 -18.08 -14.90 1.03
C SER A 378 -18.63 -14.31 -0.28
N GLY A 379 -17.76 -13.75 -1.13
CA GLY A 379 -18.16 -13.07 -2.37
C GLY A 379 -18.85 -11.72 -2.16
N ASN A 380 -19.21 -11.38 -0.93
CA ASN A 380 -19.99 -10.18 -0.60
C ASN A 380 -19.11 -9.05 -0.02
N VAL A 381 -18.15 -9.38 0.84
CA VAL A 381 -17.28 -8.35 1.44
C VAL A 381 -16.16 -7.99 0.50
N HIS A 382 -16.08 -6.71 0.12
CA HIS A 382 -15.02 -6.10 -0.66
C HIS A 382 -14.23 -5.15 0.24
N ALA A 383 -13.05 -5.55 0.72
CA ALA A 383 -12.36 -4.80 1.75
C ALA A 383 -10.83 -4.87 1.66
N LYS A 384 -10.19 -3.78 2.07
CA LYS A 384 -8.74 -3.69 2.24
C LYS A 384 -8.35 -4.20 3.61
N THR A 385 -7.38 -5.09 3.66
CA THR A 385 -6.74 -5.58 4.89
C THR A 385 -5.55 -4.73 5.29
N GLY A 386 -5.24 -4.68 6.58
CA GLY A 386 -4.00 -4.14 7.10
C GLY A 386 -3.42 -5.03 8.20
N THR A 387 -2.10 -5.16 8.24
CA THR A 387 -1.38 -5.90 9.28
C THR A 387 -0.03 -5.25 9.52
N LEU A 388 0.28 -4.97 10.78
CA LEU A 388 1.58 -4.68 11.34
C LEU A 388 1.70 -5.46 12.64
N THR A 389 2.87 -5.51 13.24
CA THR A 389 3.04 -6.20 14.54
C THR A 389 2.01 -5.74 15.56
N CYS A 390 1.22 -6.66 16.09
CA CYS A 390 0.13 -6.42 17.05
C CYS A 390 -0.99 -5.50 16.53
N ILE A 391 -1.12 -5.30 15.21
CA ILE A 391 -2.15 -4.45 14.60
C ILE A 391 -2.79 -5.20 13.44
N THR A 392 -4.11 -5.29 13.44
CA THR A 392 -4.88 -5.79 12.30
C THR A 392 -6.01 -4.83 11.96
N SER A 393 -6.23 -4.58 10.69
CA SER A 393 -7.32 -3.72 10.21
C SER A 393 -8.03 -4.30 9.01
N LEU A 394 -9.29 -3.91 8.83
CA LEU A 394 -10.13 -4.27 7.69
C LEU A 394 -11.15 -3.15 7.45
N ALA A 395 -11.19 -2.58 6.25
CA ALA A 395 -12.14 -1.55 5.90
C ALA A 395 -12.61 -1.68 4.46
N GLY A 396 -13.89 -1.42 4.20
CA GLY A 396 -14.49 -1.57 2.88
C GLY A 396 -15.99 -1.59 2.89
N TYR A 397 -16.57 -2.42 2.03
CA TYR A 397 -18.00 -2.49 1.76
C TYR A 397 -18.54 -3.93 1.85
N CYS A 398 -19.82 -4.06 2.18
CA CYS A 398 -20.59 -5.28 1.99
C CYS A 398 -22.06 -4.94 1.76
N THR A 399 -22.84 -5.93 1.31
CA THR A 399 -24.30 -5.82 1.18
C THR A 399 -24.95 -6.57 2.34
N ALA A 400 -25.80 -5.89 3.08
CA ALA A 400 -26.60 -6.48 4.14
C ALA A 400 -27.77 -7.33 3.56
N PRO A 401 -28.38 -8.22 4.36
CA PRO A 401 -29.49 -9.08 3.89
C PRO A 401 -30.72 -8.34 3.37
N ASN A 402 -30.94 -7.12 3.84
CA ASN A 402 -32.02 -6.23 3.35
C ASN A 402 -31.68 -5.51 2.04
N GLY A 403 -30.53 -5.82 1.41
CA GLY A 403 -30.06 -5.20 0.17
C GLY A 403 -29.35 -3.84 0.35
N HIS A 404 -29.23 -3.34 1.57
CA HIS A 404 -28.49 -2.11 1.83
C HIS A 404 -27.00 -2.30 1.71
N VAL A 405 -26.31 -1.32 1.14
CA VAL A 405 -24.84 -1.28 1.08
C VAL A 405 -24.29 -0.66 2.35
N LEU A 406 -23.38 -1.38 2.99
CA LEU A 406 -22.71 -0.93 4.20
C LEU A 406 -21.27 -0.55 3.91
N ALA A 407 -20.77 0.51 4.55
CA ALA A 407 -19.35 0.81 4.67
C ALA A 407 -18.90 0.54 6.10
N PHE A 408 -17.69 -0.03 6.27
CA PHE A 408 -17.17 -0.34 7.59
C PHE A 408 -15.67 -0.14 7.69
N SER A 409 -15.20 0.09 8.90
CA SER A 409 -13.79 0.08 9.28
C SER A 409 -13.62 -0.56 10.65
N ILE A 410 -12.66 -1.47 10.76
CA ILE A 410 -12.29 -2.21 11.96
C ILE A 410 -10.78 -2.10 12.12
N ILE A 411 -10.30 -1.50 13.22
CA ILE A 411 -8.89 -1.41 13.56
C ILE A 411 -8.68 -1.99 14.95
N ASN A 412 -7.93 -3.10 15.02
CA ASN A 412 -7.52 -3.72 16.27
C ASN A 412 -6.04 -3.39 16.53
N GLN A 413 -5.70 -2.88 17.69
CA GLN A 413 -4.34 -2.54 18.10
C GLN A 413 -4.02 -3.14 19.47
N GLY A 414 -2.79 -3.66 19.63
CA GLY A 414 -2.37 -4.36 20.86
C GLY A 414 -2.84 -5.82 20.90
N VAL A 415 -3.14 -6.42 19.74
CA VAL A 415 -3.52 -7.82 19.62
C VAL A 415 -2.27 -8.67 19.47
N MET A 416 -1.95 -9.48 20.47
CA MET A 416 -0.72 -10.29 20.48
C MET A 416 -0.67 -11.34 19.38
N HIS A 417 -1.81 -11.91 19.01
CA HIS A 417 -1.94 -12.87 17.91
C HIS A 417 -2.82 -12.29 16.80
N ASP A 418 -2.24 -12.02 15.65
CA ASP A 418 -2.96 -11.46 14.49
C ASP A 418 -4.17 -12.29 14.05
N SER A 419 -4.12 -13.62 14.27
CA SER A 419 -5.22 -14.54 14.01
C SER A 419 -6.49 -14.15 14.75
N ASN A 420 -6.39 -13.75 16.02
CA ASN A 420 -7.54 -13.36 16.85
C ASN A 420 -8.20 -12.09 16.31
N GLY A 421 -7.38 -11.07 15.95
CA GLY A 421 -7.90 -9.86 15.32
C GLY A 421 -8.58 -10.14 13.97
N ARG A 422 -7.97 -11.00 13.13
CA ARG A 422 -8.54 -11.40 11.84
C ARG A 422 -9.83 -12.21 12.01
N SER A 423 -9.88 -13.14 12.98
CA SER A 423 -11.08 -13.92 13.29
C SER A 423 -12.22 -13.01 13.75
N PHE A 424 -11.95 -12.07 14.65
CA PHE A 424 -12.94 -11.06 15.05
C PHE A 424 -13.47 -10.27 13.84
N GLN A 425 -12.60 -9.77 12.97
CA GLN A 425 -13.02 -9.06 11.76
C GLN A 425 -13.90 -9.92 10.85
N ASN A 426 -13.55 -11.20 10.67
CA ASN A 426 -14.36 -12.13 9.87
C ASN A 426 -15.76 -12.31 10.45
N ARG A 427 -15.87 -12.45 11.79
CA ARG A 427 -17.16 -12.62 12.48
C ARG A 427 -18.01 -11.35 12.43
N VAL A 428 -17.39 -10.15 12.50
CA VAL A 428 -18.11 -8.87 12.31
C VAL A 428 -18.65 -8.78 10.88
N CYS A 429 -17.83 -9.13 9.87
CA CYS A 429 -18.28 -9.16 8.48
C CYS A 429 -19.42 -10.16 8.27
N GLU A 430 -19.31 -11.34 8.86
CA GLU A 430 -20.38 -12.34 8.83
C GLU A 430 -21.67 -11.82 9.50
N ALA A 431 -21.56 -11.13 10.64
CA ALA A 431 -22.71 -10.53 11.32
C ALA A 431 -23.42 -9.45 10.48
N MET A 432 -22.67 -8.68 9.67
CA MET A 432 -23.22 -7.69 8.76
C MET A 432 -23.96 -8.30 7.56
N CYS A 433 -23.53 -9.50 7.11
CA CYS A 433 -24.05 -10.15 5.91
C CYS A 433 -25.10 -11.23 6.22
N LYS A 434 -25.22 -11.67 7.47
CA LYS A 434 -26.15 -12.73 7.89
C LYS A 434 -27.57 -12.18 8.11
N PRO A 435 -28.63 -12.86 7.59
CA PRO A 435 -30.03 -12.55 7.89
C PRO A 435 -30.37 -12.53 9.38
#